data_5c62ed002591426d6f44d0b4f93dbff9
#
_entry.id   5c62ed002591426d6f44d0b4f93dbff9
#
_cell.length_a   1.000
_cell.length_b   1.000
_cell.length_c   1.000
_cell.angle_alpha   90.00
_cell.angle_beta   90.00
_cell.angle_gamma   90.00
#
_symmetry.space_group_name_H-M   'P 1'
#
loop_
_entity.id
_entity.type
_entity.pdbx_description
1 polymer ?
#
loop_
_entity_poly.entity_id
_entity_poly.type
_entity_poly.pdbx_seq_one_letter_code
_entity_poly.pdbx_strand_id
1 'polypeptide(L)'
;MSKKITDVVNIATSAAEIERYPTPEDRLVKGNPEQNNTLHFSTDDRFFVGEWGAEVGCWKVSYTENEYFHVLSGKSILRDTEGNELIVVAGDKICVPAGFEGEWEVIEPTQKIYAIYEN
;
A
#
# COMPACT_ATOMS: atom_id res chain seq x y z
N MET A 1 29.07 14.63 -6.02
CA MET A 1 28.31 15.07 -7.21
C MET A 1 26.87 15.36 -6.85
N SER A 2 26.35 16.45 -7.40
CA SER A 2 24.94 16.81 -7.19
C SER A 2 24.03 15.99 -8.10
N LYS A 3 22.86 15.66 -7.59
CA LYS A 3 21.77 15.13 -8.41
C LYS A 3 21.25 16.24 -9.33
N LYS A 4 20.58 15.88 -10.38
CA LYS A 4 20.04 16.79 -11.39
C LYS A 4 18.52 16.83 -11.32
N ILE A 5 17.91 17.81 -11.96
CA ILE A 5 16.45 17.89 -12.01
C ILE A 5 15.82 16.64 -12.64
N THR A 6 16.55 15.96 -13.54
CA THR A 6 16.11 14.71 -14.16
C THR A 6 16.07 13.53 -13.17
N ASP A 7 16.68 13.67 -12.00
CA ASP A 7 16.63 12.66 -10.95
C ASP A 7 15.41 12.85 -10.04
N VAL A 8 14.73 13.98 -10.16
CA VAL A 8 13.51 14.28 -9.40
C VAL A 8 12.33 13.60 -10.09
N VAL A 9 11.53 12.86 -9.32
CA VAL A 9 10.39 12.12 -9.85
C VAL A 9 9.09 12.82 -9.48
N ASN A 10 8.28 13.11 -10.50
CA ASN A 10 6.90 13.56 -10.30
C ASN A 10 6.00 12.34 -10.43
N ILE A 11 5.42 11.90 -9.34
CA ILE A 11 4.58 10.69 -9.31
C ILE A 11 3.40 10.80 -10.27
N ALA A 12 2.81 11.98 -10.38
CA ALA A 12 1.63 12.21 -11.23
C ALA A 12 1.91 11.99 -12.72
N THR A 13 3.18 12.14 -13.14
CA THR A 13 3.57 12.05 -14.56
C THR A 13 4.62 10.98 -14.81
N SER A 14 4.94 10.18 -13.80
CA SER A 14 5.92 9.09 -13.89
C SER A 14 5.50 8.09 -14.95
N ALA A 15 6.47 7.58 -15.70
CA ALA A 15 6.26 6.55 -16.72
C ALA A 15 6.35 5.12 -16.15
N ALA A 16 6.34 4.97 -14.84
CA ALA A 16 6.40 3.65 -14.19
C ALA A 16 5.20 2.80 -14.60
N GLU A 17 5.45 1.50 -14.79
CA GLU A 17 4.43 0.56 -15.21
C GLU A 17 3.70 -0.04 -14.01
N ILE A 18 2.39 -0.24 -14.18
CA ILE A 18 1.56 -0.90 -13.16
C ILE A 18 1.78 -2.41 -13.23
N GLU A 19 1.98 -3.03 -12.07
CA GLU A 19 2.01 -4.48 -11.93
C GLU A 19 0.71 -4.94 -11.30
N ARG A 20 0.11 -6.00 -11.85
CA ARG A 20 -1.10 -6.63 -11.29
C ARG A 20 -0.74 -8.03 -10.84
N TYR A 21 -1.26 -8.43 -9.68
CA TYR A 21 -0.93 -9.72 -9.10
C TYR A 21 -2.07 -10.22 -8.21
N PRO A 22 -2.22 -11.55 -8.07
CA PRO A 22 -3.23 -12.10 -7.19
C PRO A 22 -2.79 -11.99 -5.72
N THR A 23 -3.75 -11.96 -4.82
CA THR A 23 -3.44 -12.09 -3.40
C THR A 23 -2.98 -13.53 -3.12
N PRO A 24 -1.87 -13.74 -2.39
CA PRO A 24 -1.40 -15.09 -2.07
C PRO A 24 -2.47 -15.91 -1.34
N GLU A 25 -2.69 -17.14 -1.78
CA GLU A 25 -3.71 -18.03 -1.22
C GLU A 25 -3.57 -18.25 0.29
N ASP A 26 -2.33 -18.36 0.76
CA ASP A 26 -2.06 -18.61 2.19
C ASP A 26 -2.40 -17.40 3.07
N ARG A 27 -2.66 -16.24 2.47
CA ARG A 27 -3.06 -15.04 3.20
C ARG A 27 -4.53 -14.71 3.03
N LEU A 28 -5.22 -15.31 2.07
CA LEU A 28 -6.62 -15.00 1.80
C LEU A 28 -7.52 -15.34 2.99
N VAL A 29 -8.40 -14.41 3.32
CA VAL A 29 -9.48 -14.59 4.30
C VAL A 29 -10.82 -14.61 3.58
N LYS A 30 -11.00 -13.76 2.56
CA LYS A 30 -12.28 -13.59 1.90
C LYS A 30 -12.07 -13.06 0.48
N GLY A 31 -12.81 -13.63 -0.47
CA GLY A 31 -12.75 -13.20 -1.85
C GLY A 31 -11.48 -13.68 -2.56
N ASN A 32 -11.21 -13.05 -3.68
CA ASN A 32 -10.01 -13.32 -4.48
C ASN A 32 -9.56 -12.02 -5.14
N PRO A 33 -9.17 -11.00 -4.35
CA PRO A 33 -8.89 -9.68 -4.88
C PRO A 33 -7.57 -9.66 -5.65
N GLU A 34 -7.61 -9.06 -6.84
CA GLU A 34 -6.41 -8.66 -7.54
C GLU A 34 -5.87 -7.41 -6.89
N GLN A 35 -4.57 -7.36 -6.71
CA GLN A 35 -3.86 -6.17 -6.24
C GLN A 35 -3.09 -5.56 -7.38
N ASN A 36 -2.71 -4.29 -7.24
CA ASN A 36 -1.84 -3.64 -8.20
C ASN A 36 -0.82 -2.77 -7.47
N ASN A 37 0.32 -2.58 -8.10
CA ASN A 37 1.37 -1.74 -7.56
C ASN A 37 2.11 -1.04 -8.70
N THR A 38 2.38 0.24 -8.52
CA THR A 38 3.21 1.02 -9.43
C THR A 38 4.31 1.64 -8.60
N LEU A 39 5.53 1.13 -8.74
CA LEU A 39 6.68 1.67 -8.02
C LEU A 39 7.26 2.85 -8.79
N HIS A 40 7.17 4.05 -8.23
CA HIS A 40 7.63 5.28 -8.89
C HIS A 40 9.06 5.64 -8.52
N PHE A 41 9.47 5.36 -7.30
CA PHE A 41 10.79 5.75 -6.81
C PHE A 41 11.26 4.78 -5.73
N SER A 42 12.55 4.43 -5.76
CA SER A 42 13.15 3.64 -4.71
C SER A 42 14.63 3.99 -4.59
N THR A 43 15.19 3.79 -3.40
CA THR A 43 16.61 4.00 -3.14
C THR A 43 17.09 3.06 -2.04
N ASP A 44 18.31 2.54 -2.22
CA ASP A 44 19.02 1.67 -1.25
C ASP A 44 18.24 0.43 -0.79
N ASP A 45 17.27 -0.03 -1.57
CA ASP A 45 16.36 -1.13 -1.22
C ASP A 45 15.70 -0.96 0.15
N ARG A 46 15.56 0.28 0.60
CA ARG A 46 15.00 0.62 1.92
C ARG A 46 13.86 1.62 1.85
N PHE A 47 13.85 2.48 0.84
CA PHE A 47 12.83 3.52 0.70
C PHE A 47 12.14 3.37 -0.63
N PHE A 48 10.80 3.27 -0.57
CA PHE A 48 9.97 3.03 -1.75
C PHE A 48 8.79 3.97 -1.74
N VAL A 49 8.52 4.58 -2.89
CA VAL A 49 7.35 5.43 -3.08
C VAL A 49 6.60 4.94 -4.31
N GLY A 50 5.31 4.70 -4.16
CA GLY A 50 4.50 4.21 -5.26
C GLY A 50 3.01 4.36 -5.01
N GLU A 51 2.25 3.66 -5.84
CA GLU A 51 0.79 3.58 -5.71
C GLU A 51 0.39 2.11 -5.60
N TRP A 52 -0.62 1.86 -4.80
CA TRP A 52 -1.15 0.52 -4.61
C TRP A 52 -2.66 0.56 -4.59
N GLY A 53 -3.27 -0.50 -5.07
CA GLY A 53 -4.70 -0.67 -4.99
C GLY A 53 -5.11 -2.14 -4.98
N ALA A 54 -6.37 -2.37 -4.66
CA ALA A 54 -6.93 -3.71 -4.64
C ALA A 54 -8.45 -3.71 -4.83
N GLU A 55 -8.92 -4.83 -5.33
CA GLU A 55 -10.34 -5.15 -5.44
C GLU A 55 -10.91 -5.58 -4.09
N VAL A 56 -12.24 -5.67 -4.01
CA VAL A 56 -12.95 -6.14 -2.81
C VAL A 56 -12.47 -7.51 -2.38
N GLY A 57 -12.16 -7.64 -1.09
CA GLY A 57 -11.70 -8.88 -0.49
C GLY A 57 -10.99 -8.61 0.84
N CYS A 58 -10.47 -9.66 1.45
CA CYS A 58 -9.80 -9.55 2.75
C CYS A 58 -8.63 -10.52 2.81
N TRP A 59 -7.52 -10.07 3.37
CA TRP A 59 -6.34 -10.92 3.55
C TRP A 59 -5.53 -10.50 4.77
N LYS A 60 -4.69 -11.41 5.23
CA LYS A 60 -3.79 -11.19 6.36
C LYS A 60 -2.61 -10.35 5.93
N VAL A 61 -2.23 -9.40 6.76
CA VAL A 61 -1.07 -8.54 6.54
C VAL A 61 -0.10 -8.63 7.72
N SER A 62 1.18 -8.49 7.42
CA SER A 62 2.25 -8.45 8.40
C SER A 62 3.27 -7.45 7.90
N TYR A 63 3.47 -6.37 8.65
CA TYR A 63 4.33 -5.28 8.23
C TYR A 63 5.71 -5.42 8.83
N THR A 64 6.70 -5.65 8.00
CA THR A 64 8.12 -5.60 8.39
C THR A 64 8.69 -4.20 8.22
N GLU A 65 8.00 -3.39 7.42
CA GLU A 65 8.37 -2.01 7.11
C GLU A 65 7.47 -1.01 7.83
N ASN A 66 7.93 0.23 7.92
CA ASN A 66 7.08 1.36 8.30
C ASN A 66 6.47 1.94 7.03
N GLU A 67 5.19 2.17 7.02
CA GLU A 67 4.49 2.70 5.85
C GLU A 67 3.71 3.95 6.20
N TYR A 68 3.84 4.97 5.34
CA TYR A 68 2.91 6.10 5.28
C TYR A 68 2.10 5.97 4.01
N PHE A 69 0.79 6.19 4.07
CA PHE A 69 0.00 6.24 2.84
C PHE A 69 -1.10 7.29 2.90
N HIS A 70 -1.48 7.74 1.72
CA HIS A 70 -2.57 8.67 1.48
C HIS A 70 -3.60 7.98 0.59
N VAL A 71 -4.80 7.80 1.09
CA VAL A 71 -5.88 7.12 0.35
C VAL A 71 -6.48 8.06 -0.67
N LEU A 72 -6.50 7.63 -1.92
CA LEU A 72 -7.02 8.41 -3.04
C LEU A 72 -8.50 8.13 -3.29
N SER A 73 -8.92 6.86 -3.13
CA SER A 73 -10.29 6.45 -3.43
C SER A 73 -10.60 5.15 -2.70
N GLY A 74 -11.89 4.88 -2.55
CA GLY A 74 -12.39 3.63 -2.01
C GLY A 74 -12.56 3.65 -0.50
N LYS A 75 -12.78 2.44 0.05
CA LYS A 75 -12.97 2.23 1.48
C LYS A 75 -12.41 0.88 1.88
N SER A 76 -11.60 0.87 2.91
CA SER A 76 -11.03 -0.35 3.48
C SER A 76 -11.14 -0.33 5.00
N ILE A 77 -10.91 -1.48 5.61
CA ILE A 77 -10.83 -1.62 7.06
C ILE A 77 -9.52 -2.32 7.39
N LEU A 78 -8.76 -1.74 8.29
CA LEU A 78 -7.55 -2.33 8.82
C LEU A 78 -7.86 -2.85 10.21
N ARG A 79 -7.59 -4.14 10.47
CA ARG A 79 -7.86 -4.79 11.76
C ARG A 79 -6.57 -5.31 12.37
N ASP A 80 -6.46 -5.21 13.69
CA ASP A 80 -5.36 -5.87 14.41
C ASP A 80 -5.78 -7.30 14.81
N THR A 81 -4.88 -8.01 15.50
CA THR A 81 -5.14 -9.40 15.93
C THR A 81 -6.15 -9.51 17.07
N GLU A 82 -6.50 -8.38 17.70
CA GLU A 82 -7.48 -8.34 18.79
C GLU A 82 -8.87 -7.91 18.32
N GLY A 83 -9.03 -7.69 17.01
CA GLY A 83 -10.30 -7.31 16.41
C GLY A 83 -10.60 -5.81 16.43
N ASN A 84 -9.64 -4.97 16.85
CA ASN A 84 -9.81 -3.53 16.77
C ASN A 84 -9.71 -3.10 15.31
N GLU A 85 -10.51 -2.12 14.91
CA GLU A 85 -10.63 -1.70 13.51
C GLU A 85 -10.34 -0.23 13.31
N LEU A 86 -9.74 0.08 12.17
CA LEU A 86 -9.58 1.43 11.66
C LEU A 86 -10.21 1.48 10.27
N ILE A 87 -11.21 2.32 10.10
CA ILE A 87 -11.84 2.54 8.79
C ILE A 87 -10.96 3.52 8.01
N VAL A 88 -10.69 3.18 6.76
CA VAL A 88 -9.78 3.92 5.88
C VAL A 88 -10.58 4.35 4.65
N VAL A 89 -10.66 5.65 4.41
CA VAL A 89 -11.42 6.23 3.27
C VAL A 89 -10.59 7.29 2.55
N ALA A 90 -11.06 7.70 1.38
CA ALA A 90 -10.39 8.73 0.58
C ALA A 90 -10.09 9.98 1.42
N GLY A 91 -8.87 10.46 1.31
CA GLY A 91 -8.39 11.62 2.07
C GLY A 91 -7.65 11.26 3.36
N ASP A 92 -7.75 10.03 3.84
CA ASP A 92 -7.03 9.62 5.04
C ASP A 92 -5.53 9.53 4.77
N LYS A 93 -4.76 9.91 5.77
CA LYS A 93 -3.30 9.89 5.76
C LYS A 93 -2.87 9.11 6.99
N ILE A 94 -2.26 7.95 6.77
CA ILE A 94 -2.09 6.96 7.83
C ILE A 94 -0.64 6.46 7.86
N CYS A 95 -0.12 6.27 9.07
CA CYS A 95 1.16 5.61 9.27
C CYS A 95 0.93 4.26 9.93
N VAL A 96 1.47 3.21 9.34
CA VAL A 96 1.45 1.87 9.90
C VAL A 96 2.88 1.51 10.32
N PRO A 97 3.12 1.27 11.61
CA PRO A 97 4.46 0.95 12.08
C PRO A 97 4.86 -0.49 11.75
N ALA A 98 6.16 -0.70 11.59
CA ALA A 98 6.70 -2.05 11.47
C ALA A 98 6.29 -2.87 12.70
N GLY A 99 5.97 -4.14 12.47
CA GLY A 99 5.49 -5.03 13.51
C GLY A 99 3.97 -5.15 13.59
N PHE A 100 3.25 -4.34 12.82
CA PHE A 100 1.79 -4.46 12.77
C PHE A 100 1.40 -5.77 12.08
N GLU A 101 0.49 -6.50 12.70
CA GLU A 101 -0.10 -7.71 12.14
C GLU A 101 -1.62 -7.64 12.26
N GLY A 102 -2.30 -8.17 11.24
CA GLY A 102 -3.75 -8.18 11.25
C GLY A 102 -4.32 -8.51 9.89
N GLU A 103 -5.38 -7.80 9.51
CA GLU A 103 -6.07 -7.98 8.24
C GLU A 103 -6.34 -6.65 7.57
N TRP A 104 -6.31 -6.68 6.25
CA TRP A 104 -6.77 -5.58 5.40
C TRP A 104 -8.00 -6.08 4.66
N GLU A 105 -9.12 -5.39 4.86
CA GLU A 105 -10.34 -5.70 4.12
C GLU A 105 -10.71 -4.53 3.22
N VAL A 106 -10.85 -4.80 1.94
CA VAL A 106 -11.34 -3.83 0.96
C VAL A 106 -12.85 -3.97 0.86
N ILE A 107 -13.55 -2.90 1.22
CA ILE A 107 -15.03 -2.82 1.14
C ILE A 107 -15.44 -2.26 -0.22
N GLU A 108 -14.74 -1.22 -0.68
CA GLU A 108 -14.87 -0.65 -2.03
C GLU A 108 -13.45 -0.56 -2.59
N PRO A 109 -13.25 -0.87 -3.88
CA PRO A 109 -11.90 -0.86 -4.44
C PRO A 109 -11.12 0.36 -3.99
N THR A 110 -9.95 0.12 -3.43
CA THR A 110 -9.15 1.14 -2.75
C THR A 110 -7.86 1.39 -3.51
N GLN A 111 -7.49 2.68 -3.62
CA GLN A 111 -6.24 3.11 -4.23
C GLN A 111 -5.56 4.09 -3.28
N LYS A 112 -4.24 3.94 -3.12
CA LYS A 112 -3.44 4.82 -2.25
C LYS A 112 -2.08 5.13 -2.84
N ILE A 113 -1.49 6.25 -2.42
CA ILE A 113 -0.08 6.56 -2.63
C ILE A 113 0.63 6.22 -1.32
N TYR A 114 1.77 5.55 -1.40
CA TYR A 114 2.51 5.12 -0.21
C TYR A 114 3.97 5.54 -0.26
N ALA A 115 4.55 5.65 0.93
CA ALA A 115 5.99 5.73 1.13
C ALA A 115 6.34 4.71 2.20
N ILE A 116 7.28 3.83 1.90
CA ILE A 116 7.67 2.71 2.77
C ILE A 116 9.15 2.83 3.10
N TYR A 117 9.48 2.61 4.37
CA TYR A 117 10.86 2.51 4.82
C TYR A 117 11.10 1.13 5.45
N GLU A 118 12.07 0.40 4.88
CA GLU A 118 12.53 -0.91 5.38
C GLU A 118 13.78 -0.71 6.22
N ASN A 119 13.81 -1.27 7.40
CA ASN A 119 15.00 -1.22 8.26
C ASN A 119 16.12 -2.13 7.75
#